data_42bb176fd43a8e4ae61582b195d669c2
#
_entry.id   42bb176fd43a8e4ae61582b195d669c2
#
_cell.length_a   1.000
_cell.length_b   1.000
_cell.length_c   1.000
_cell.angle_alpha   90.00
_cell.angle_beta   90.00
_cell.angle_gamma   90.00
#
_symmetry.space_group_name_H-M   'P 1'
#
loop_
_entity.id
_entity.type
_entity.pdbx_description
1 polymer ?
#
loop_
_entity_poly.entity_id
_entity_poly.type
_entity_poly.pdbx_seq_one_letter_code
_entity_poly.pdbx_strand_id
1 'polypeptide(L)'
;LTGPRLLTRARSLTRARPAPPQEPEVTVVENRISAVRSSAAARPQAARPAAPRRDSGLSRDPVARLESLFDAGTLRLLLPADDSGVATGTGNIDGMTAVAFASDPRIQGGAMGSIGCAAIVAAYDHAIEIGVPVIGLWHSGGARLQEGVESLHAVGTVFAAMTRASGKVPQISVVLGAAAGGAAYGPALTDLVILSDRGRIFVTGPDVVRSVTGEDVDSERLGGPEPHSRRSGVVHVVTATDAEALGRARELALLLGRPGPGSESAHAVPDVDLASLLPESPRRAYDVHPLISGLLDAPGVELHPRWAPNVVTTLGRLAGQAVGVIANNPLRLGGCLDATSAEKAARFVRMCDSFGVPLVVLVDVPGYLPGVGQEWDGVVRRGAKLLHAFAEATVPRVTLVTRKAYGGAYIAMNSRALGATRVFAWPGAEVAVMGAVAAVRILHRRTLAEAPAEQRQEVEAELAAQHERAAGGLPRAVALGVIDEVVEPPKTRQALASAIAAAPGRRGQHGNIPL
;
A
#
# COMPACT_ATOMS: atom_id res chain seq x y z
N LEU A 1 63.41 -28.07 24.56
CA LEU A 1 64.57 -27.17 24.70
C LEU A 1 64.02 -25.76 24.92
N THR A 2 63.78 -25.43 26.17
CA THR A 2 64.39 -24.48 27.12
C THR A 2 64.52 -23.03 26.60
N GLY A 3 63.67 -22.17 27.11
CA GLY A 3 63.59 -20.89 27.74
C GLY A 3 64.38 -19.70 27.20
N PRO A 4 64.28 -18.48 27.78
CA PRO A 4 63.73 -18.09 29.08
C PRO A 4 62.77 -16.86 29.08
N ARG A 5 62.13 -16.68 30.21
CA ARG A 5 61.29 -15.56 30.63
C ARG A 5 62.09 -14.27 30.81
N LEU A 6 61.53 -13.14 30.35
CA LEU A 6 61.93 -11.81 30.83
C LEU A 6 60.68 -11.09 31.43
N LEU A 7 60.74 -10.92 32.74
CA LEU A 7 59.87 -10.06 33.51
C LEU A 7 60.25 -8.60 33.25
N THR A 8 59.32 -7.78 32.83
CA THR A 8 59.50 -6.33 32.92
C THR A 8 58.31 -5.69 33.65
N ARG A 9 58.62 -5.00 34.74
CA ARG A 9 57.74 -4.29 35.68
C ARG A 9 56.87 -3.27 34.97
N ALA A 10 55.53 -3.33 35.18
CA ALA A 10 54.61 -2.26 34.88
C ALA A 10 54.67 -1.20 36.00
N ARG A 11 55.05 0.01 35.65
CA ARG A 11 54.86 1.20 36.50
C ARG A 11 53.42 1.70 36.33
N SER A 12 52.69 1.76 37.40
CA SER A 12 51.38 2.39 37.52
C SER A 12 51.50 3.91 37.34
N LEU A 13 50.90 4.43 36.28
CA LEU A 13 50.58 5.85 36.14
C LEU A 13 49.08 6.01 36.30
N THR A 14 48.65 6.41 37.47
CA THR A 14 47.30 6.90 37.80
C THR A 14 47.06 8.19 36.99
N ARG A 15 46.30 8.11 35.93
CA ARG A 15 45.70 9.29 35.29
C ARG A 15 44.35 9.58 35.92
N ALA A 16 44.23 10.78 36.50
CA ALA A 16 42.99 11.34 36.99
C ALA A 16 41.92 11.41 35.90
N ARG A 17 40.71 11.01 36.24
CA ARG A 17 39.50 11.18 35.39
C ARG A 17 39.15 12.66 35.32
N PRO A 18 38.82 13.21 34.14
CA PRO A 18 38.21 14.52 34.04
C PRO A 18 36.77 14.48 34.56
N ALA A 19 36.33 15.54 35.23
CA ALA A 19 34.98 15.75 35.72
C ALA A 19 33.95 15.81 34.54
N PRO A 20 32.70 15.41 34.77
CA PRO A 20 31.65 15.51 33.73
C PRO A 20 31.31 16.97 33.46
N PRO A 21 30.94 17.32 32.21
CA PRO A 21 30.51 18.68 31.87
C PRO A 21 29.18 19.00 32.55
N GLN A 22 29.10 20.21 33.14
CA GLN A 22 27.89 20.77 33.73
C GLN A 22 26.86 21.02 32.61
N GLU A 23 25.62 20.59 32.84
CA GLU A 23 24.46 20.94 32.03
C GLU A 23 24.19 22.45 32.08
N PRO A 24 23.84 23.12 30.97
CA PRO A 24 23.41 24.51 31.02
C PRO A 24 21.99 24.60 31.59
N GLU A 25 21.82 25.50 32.55
CA GLU A 25 20.53 25.88 33.16
C GLU A 25 19.48 26.24 32.08
N VAL A 26 18.34 25.55 32.14
CA VAL A 26 17.11 25.89 31.43
C VAL A 26 16.41 27.03 32.18
N THR A 27 16.77 28.25 31.87
CA THR A 27 15.97 29.43 32.27
C THR A 27 16.05 30.46 31.14
N VAL A 28 14.87 30.99 30.76
CA VAL A 28 14.62 32.07 29.77
C VAL A 28 14.28 31.60 28.36
N VAL A 29 13.11 31.00 28.17
CA VAL A 29 12.29 31.16 26.94
C VAL A 29 10.77 31.16 27.27
N GLU A 30 10.34 31.69 28.41
CA GLU A 30 8.90 31.82 28.70
C GLU A 30 8.28 33.19 28.38
N ASN A 31 8.98 34.10 27.71
CA ASN A 31 8.48 35.48 27.55
C ASN A 31 8.39 35.99 26.09
N ARG A 32 8.16 35.13 25.08
CA ARG A 32 7.91 35.61 23.70
C ARG A 32 6.72 34.98 22.95
N ILE A 33 5.81 34.30 23.62
CA ILE A 33 4.58 33.77 22.99
C ILE A 33 3.30 34.49 23.43
N SER A 34 3.41 35.61 24.09
CA SER A 34 2.23 36.38 24.58
C SER A 34 1.80 37.57 23.71
N ALA A 35 2.38 37.83 22.55
CA ALA A 35 2.13 39.04 21.77
C ALA A 35 1.55 38.84 20.35
N VAL A 36 1.04 37.64 19.96
CA VAL A 36 0.35 37.45 18.68
C VAL A 36 -1.00 36.72 18.90
N ARG A 37 -1.75 37.13 19.88
CA ARG A 37 -3.17 36.76 20.03
C ARG A 37 -4.02 38.01 20.21
N SER A 38 -4.16 38.77 19.12
CA SER A 38 -5.28 39.74 19.03
C SER A 38 -5.45 40.13 17.57
N SER A 39 -6.58 39.72 17.03
CA SER A 39 -7.28 40.08 15.81
C SER A 39 -7.41 38.96 14.75
N ALA A 40 -8.32 38.05 14.98
CA ALA A 40 -9.18 37.49 13.94
C ALA A 40 -10.39 36.86 14.65
N ALA A 41 -11.45 37.63 14.83
CA ALA A 41 -12.74 37.13 15.25
C ALA A 41 -13.28 36.20 14.14
N ALA A 42 -13.06 34.90 14.30
CA ALA A 42 -13.70 33.87 13.49
C ALA A 42 -15.18 33.80 13.89
N ARG A 43 -16.06 34.12 12.95
CA ARG A 43 -17.49 33.82 13.06
C ARG A 43 -17.67 32.33 13.32
N PRO A 44 -18.54 31.90 14.26
CA PRO A 44 -18.84 30.50 14.45
C PRO A 44 -19.53 29.98 13.18
N GLN A 45 -18.86 29.07 12.45
CA GLN A 45 -19.52 28.26 11.44
C GLN A 45 -20.55 27.39 12.16
N ALA A 46 -21.83 27.61 11.86
CA ALA A 46 -22.92 26.76 12.33
C ALA A 46 -22.58 25.30 11.94
N ALA A 47 -22.54 24.43 12.95
CA ALA A 47 -22.37 22.99 12.74
C ALA A 47 -23.44 22.52 11.75
N ARG A 48 -23.02 22.01 10.59
CA ARG A 48 -23.95 21.30 9.69
C ARG A 48 -24.58 20.18 10.50
N PRO A 49 -25.91 20.03 10.48
CA PRO A 49 -26.57 18.91 11.14
C PRO A 49 -25.97 17.63 10.57
N ALA A 50 -25.47 16.75 11.45
CA ALA A 50 -25.00 15.43 11.07
C ALA A 50 -26.14 14.74 10.31
N ALA A 51 -25.88 14.27 9.11
CA ALA A 51 -26.84 13.47 8.35
C ALA A 51 -27.28 12.30 9.23
N PRO A 52 -28.57 11.93 9.23
CA PRO A 52 -29.06 10.84 10.06
C PRO A 52 -28.23 9.58 9.73
N ARG A 53 -27.57 9.02 10.75
CA ARG A 53 -26.81 7.78 10.62
C ARG A 53 -27.78 6.72 10.15
N ARG A 54 -27.65 6.30 8.90
CA ARG A 54 -28.40 5.14 8.39
C ARG A 54 -27.90 3.94 9.19
N ASP A 55 -28.78 3.34 9.97
CA ASP A 55 -28.49 2.08 10.65
C ASP A 55 -28.20 1.05 9.55
N SER A 56 -27.02 0.44 9.56
CA SER A 56 -26.53 -0.42 8.47
C SER A 56 -27.34 -1.71 8.32
N GLY A 57 -28.27 -1.96 9.20
CA GLY A 57 -29.11 -3.17 9.19
C GLY A 57 -28.35 -4.48 9.44
N LEU A 58 -27.02 -4.47 9.54
CA LEU A 58 -26.24 -5.68 9.77
C LEU A 58 -26.30 -6.08 11.25
N SER A 59 -26.63 -7.34 11.51
CA SER A 59 -26.69 -7.91 12.85
C SER A 59 -25.32 -7.80 13.56
N ARG A 60 -25.35 -7.68 14.91
CA ARG A 60 -24.14 -7.84 15.73
C ARG A 60 -23.83 -9.31 16.06
N ASP A 61 -24.76 -10.20 15.73
CA ASP A 61 -24.57 -11.64 15.87
C ASP A 61 -23.45 -12.13 14.93
N PRO A 62 -22.43 -12.84 15.44
CA PRO A 62 -21.31 -13.26 14.60
C PRO A 62 -21.73 -14.29 13.55
N VAL A 63 -22.66 -15.18 13.83
CA VAL A 63 -23.16 -16.17 12.86
C VAL A 63 -23.92 -15.47 11.73
N ALA A 64 -24.83 -14.54 12.07
CA ALA A 64 -25.55 -13.76 11.05
C ALA A 64 -24.60 -12.89 10.18
N ARG A 65 -23.48 -12.43 10.74
CA ARG A 65 -22.43 -11.74 9.97
C ARG A 65 -21.75 -12.68 8.99
N LEU A 66 -21.43 -13.92 9.40
CA LEU A 66 -20.88 -14.94 8.52
C LEU A 66 -21.87 -15.34 7.43
N GLU A 67 -23.17 -15.51 7.76
CA GLU A 67 -24.23 -15.76 6.77
C GLU A 67 -24.33 -14.63 5.72
N SER A 68 -24.14 -13.37 6.17
CA SER A 68 -24.14 -12.20 5.25
C SER A 68 -22.90 -12.11 4.38
N LEU A 69 -21.79 -12.73 4.78
CA LEU A 69 -20.55 -12.78 4.01
C LEU A 69 -20.59 -13.84 2.93
N PHE A 70 -21.13 -15.01 3.23
CA PHE A 70 -21.13 -16.17 2.33
C PHE A 70 -22.39 -16.25 1.45
N ASP A 71 -22.33 -17.07 0.42
CA ASP A 71 -23.48 -17.40 -0.42
C ASP A 71 -24.55 -18.09 0.42
N ALA A 72 -25.82 -17.78 0.15
CA ALA A 72 -26.94 -18.26 0.95
C ALA A 72 -26.92 -19.79 1.15
N GLY A 73 -27.04 -20.23 2.39
CA GLY A 73 -27.10 -21.65 2.75
C GLY A 73 -25.79 -22.43 2.65
N THR A 74 -24.65 -21.75 2.35
CA THR A 74 -23.35 -22.44 2.23
C THR A 74 -22.54 -22.43 3.52
N LEU A 75 -22.87 -21.58 4.49
CA LEU A 75 -22.16 -21.51 5.77
C LEU A 75 -22.20 -22.87 6.50
N ARG A 76 -21.03 -23.32 6.91
CA ARG A 76 -20.83 -24.46 7.82
C ARG A 76 -19.91 -24.00 8.94
N LEU A 77 -20.40 -24.01 10.16
CA LEU A 77 -19.59 -23.66 11.34
C LEU A 77 -18.48 -24.70 11.52
N LEU A 78 -17.26 -24.24 11.79
CA LEU A 78 -16.12 -25.12 12.11
C LEU A 78 -16.21 -25.63 13.54
N LEU A 79 -16.72 -24.80 14.44
CA LEU A 79 -16.97 -25.13 15.85
C LEU A 79 -18.41 -24.72 16.20
N PRO A 80 -19.08 -25.44 17.12
CA PRO A 80 -20.37 -25.02 17.63
C PRO A 80 -20.29 -23.58 18.16
N ALA A 81 -21.37 -22.82 17.99
CA ALA A 81 -21.46 -21.49 18.60
C ALA A 81 -21.49 -21.65 20.13
N ASP A 82 -20.61 -20.94 20.81
CA ASP A 82 -20.48 -20.95 22.26
C ASP A 82 -20.27 -19.53 22.82
N ASP A 83 -20.01 -19.42 24.12
CA ASP A 83 -19.75 -18.15 24.79
C ASP A 83 -18.29 -17.67 24.65
N SER A 84 -17.51 -18.22 23.74
CA SER A 84 -16.12 -17.79 23.48
C SER A 84 -15.99 -16.37 22.98
N GLY A 85 -17.05 -15.86 22.37
CA GLY A 85 -17.09 -14.53 21.75
C GLY A 85 -16.58 -14.52 20.30
N VAL A 86 -16.42 -15.71 19.66
CA VAL A 86 -15.99 -15.85 18.27
C VAL A 86 -16.77 -16.97 17.58
N ALA A 87 -17.35 -16.68 16.41
CA ALA A 87 -17.87 -17.72 15.51
C ALA A 87 -16.88 -17.94 14.36
N THR A 88 -16.70 -19.19 13.94
CA THR A 88 -15.82 -19.58 12.82
C THR A 88 -16.56 -20.51 11.87
N GLY A 89 -16.31 -20.37 10.56
CA GLY A 89 -16.99 -21.20 9.57
C GLY A 89 -16.33 -21.19 8.21
N THR A 90 -16.75 -22.13 7.39
CA THR A 90 -16.48 -22.18 5.96
C THR A 90 -17.75 -21.88 5.19
N GLY A 91 -17.63 -21.32 4.00
CA GLY A 91 -18.73 -21.06 3.09
C GLY A 91 -18.22 -20.73 1.70
N ASN A 92 -19.13 -20.46 0.78
CA ASN A 92 -18.75 -20.07 -0.56
C ASN A 92 -18.92 -18.56 -0.79
N ILE A 93 -18.07 -18.01 -1.65
CA ILE A 93 -18.17 -16.67 -2.20
C ILE A 93 -18.16 -16.81 -3.71
N ASP A 94 -19.32 -16.62 -4.34
CA ASP A 94 -19.53 -16.88 -5.78
C ASP A 94 -18.94 -18.23 -6.20
N GLY A 95 -19.28 -19.26 -5.40
CA GLY A 95 -18.84 -20.64 -5.59
C GLY A 95 -17.36 -20.92 -5.23
N MET A 96 -16.58 -19.95 -4.77
CA MET A 96 -15.24 -20.17 -4.22
C MET A 96 -15.33 -20.41 -2.71
N THR A 97 -14.73 -21.49 -2.23
CA THR A 97 -14.65 -21.76 -0.79
C THR A 97 -13.76 -20.72 -0.09
N ALA A 98 -14.19 -20.24 1.06
CA ALA A 98 -13.41 -19.41 1.94
C ALA A 98 -13.66 -19.77 3.40
N VAL A 99 -12.71 -19.45 4.29
CA VAL A 99 -12.85 -19.55 5.73
C VAL A 99 -13.08 -18.17 6.31
N ALA A 100 -13.92 -18.04 7.32
CA ALA A 100 -14.07 -16.78 8.02
C ALA A 100 -14.26 -16.96 9.52
N PHE A 101 -13.94 -15.90 10.27
CA PHE A 101 -14.30 -15.76 11.68
C PHE A 101 -14.93 -14.39 11.94
N ALA A 102 -15.78 -14.31 12.96
CA ALA A 102 -16.43 -13.09 13.39
C ALA A 102 -16.40 -12.95 14.92
N SER A 103 -15.95 -11.80 15.41
CA SER A 103 -16.01 -11.46 16.83
C SER A 103 -17.45 -11.10 17.24
N ASP A 104 -17.88 -11.52 18.43
CA ASP A 104 -19.18 -11.17 19.01
C ASP A 104 -19.06 -9.97 19.96
N PRO A 105 -19.42 -8.76 19.54
CA PRO A 105 -19.34 -7.58 20.40
C PRO A 105 -20.35 -7.59 21.55
N ARG A 106 -21.32 -8.51 21.57
CA ARG A 106 -22.30 -8.66 22.66
C ARG A 106 -21.67 -9.30 23.89
N ILE A 107 -20.58 -10.08 23.68
CA ILE A 107 -19.82 -10.75 24.76
C ILE A 107 -18.60 -9.90 25.10
N GLN A 108 -18.63 -9.22 26.25
CA GLN A 108 -17.54 -8.37 26.77
C GLN A 108 -16.95 -7.39 25.72
N GLY A 109 -17.81 -6.80 24.87
CA GLY A 109 -17.35 -5.89 23.82
C GLY A 109 -16.49 -6.56 22.73
N GLY A 110 -16.60 -7.87 22.55
CA GLY A 110 -15.79 -8.65 21.63
C GLY A 110 -14.36 -8.92 22.13
N ALA A 111 -14.12 -8.80 23.44
CA ALA A 111 -12.82 -9.04 24.01
C ALA A 111 -12.34 -10.50 23.75
N MET A 112 -11.10 -10.62 23.30
CA MET A 112 -10.47 -11.87 22.88
C MET A 112 -10.00 -12.66 24.09
N GLY A 113 -10.68 -13.77 24.40
CA GLY A 113 -10.28 -14.74 25.43
C GLY A 113 -9.57 -15.94 24.84
N SER A 114 -9.04 -16.81 25.68
CA SER A 114 -8.25 -17.99 25.30
C SER A 114 -9.00 -18.92 24.33
N ILE A 115 -10.29 -19.22 24.61
CA ILE A 115 -11.11 -20.13 23.79
C ILE A 115 -11.39 -19.48 22.42
N GLY A 116 -11.80 -18.20 22.39
CA GLY A 116 -12.05 -17.48 21.14
C GLY A 116 -10.79 -17.34 20.27
N CYS A 117 -9.63 -17.10 20.88
CA CYS A 117 -8.35 -17.09 20.17
C CYS A 117 -8.02 -18.47 19.58
N ALA A 118 -8.25 -19.56 20.32
CA ALA A 118 -8.04 -20.91 19.82
C ALA A 118 -8.95 -21.21 18.61
N ALA A 119 -10.21 -20.74 18.61
CA ALA A 119 -11.11 -20.86 17.47
C ALA A 119 -10.59 -20.10 16.24
N ILE A 120 -10.05 -18.87 16.43
CA ILE A 120 -9.43 -18.12 15.32
C ILE A 120 -8.20 -18.86 14.78
N VAL A 121 -7.33 -19.40 15.63
CA VAL A 121 -6.15 -20.20 15.22
C VAL A 121 -6.60 -21.40 14.39
N ALA A 122 -7.61 -22.15 14.85
CA ALA A 122 -8.15 -23.29 14.11
C ALA A 122 -8.71 -22.90 12.73
N ALA A 123 -9.36 -21.73 12.62
CA ALA A 123 -9.82 -21.21 11.33
C ALA A 123 -8.65 -20.90 10.38
N TYR A 124 -7.57 -20.30 10.88
CA TYR A 124 -6.36 -20.07 10.10
C TYR A 124 -5.68 -21.36 9.66
N ASP A 125 -5.51 -22.31 10.57
CA ASP A 125 -4.88 -23.60 10.26
C ASP A 125 -5.70 -24.37 9.21
N HIS A 126 -7.03 -24.37 9.33
CA HIS A 126 -7.90 -24.97 8.33
C HIS A 126 -7.81 -24.25 6.96
N ALA A 127 -7.81 -22.91 6.94
CA ALA A 127 -7.66 -22.16 5.69
C ALA A 127 -6.32 -22.46 4.99
N ILE A 128 -5.23 -22.60 5.75
CA ILE A 128 -3.91 -22.99 5.22
C ILE A 128 -3.94 -24.43 4.67
N GLU A 129 -4.58 -25.36 5.37
CA GLU A 129 -4.69 -26.76 4.98
C GLU A 129 -5.39 -26.93 3.63
N ILE A 130 -6.53 -26.25 3.45
CA ILE A 130 -7.31 -26.37 2.21
C ILE A 130 -6.95 -25.32 1.14
N GLY A 131 -6.02 -24.41 1.44
CA GLY A 131 -5.49 -23.43 0.49
C GLY A 131 -6.48 -22.36 0.04
N VAL A 132 -7.34 -21.85 0.94
CA VAL A 132 -8.40 -20.88 0.61
C VAL A 132 -8.25 -19.57 1.38
N PRO A 133 -8.85 -18.45 0.92
CA PRO A 133 -8.81 -17.19 1.64
C PRO A 133 -9.40 -17.28 3.04
N VAL A 134 -8.84 -16.50 3.99
CA VAL A 134 -9.40 -16.31 5.32
C VAL A 134 -9.86 -14.86 5.51
N ILE A 135 -11.09 -14.68 6.00
CA ILE A 135 -11.70 -13.36 6.20
C ILE A 135 -12.07 -13.18 7.66
N GLY A 136 -11.48 -12.17 8.31
CA GLY A 136 -11.77 -11.82 9.71
C GLY A 136 -12.74 -10.65 9.80
N LEU A 137 -13.88 -10.84 10.48
CA LEU A 137 -14.84 -9.78 10.78
C LEU A 137 -14.61 -9.27 12.20
N TRP A 138 -13.91 -8.15 12.32
CA TRP A 138 -13.42 -7.63 13.59
C TRP A 138 -14.38 -6.66 14.26
N HIS A 139 -14.64 -6.91 15.53
CA HIS A 139 -15.30 -5.98 16.44
C HIS A 139 -14.87 -6.34 17.87
N SER A 140 -13.73 -5.85 18.33
CA SER A 140 -13.08 -6.33 19.55
C SER A 140 -12.43 -5.21 20.35
N GLY A 141 -12.71 -5.20 21.65
CA GLY A 141 -12.08 -4.30 22.62
C GLY A 141 -10.65 -4.67 23.02
N GLY A 142 -10.07 -5.74 22.45
CA GLY A 142 -8.73 -6.21 22.77
C GLY A 142 -8.71 -7.51 23.57
N ALA A 143 -7.63 -7.77 24.30
CA ALA A 143 -7.51 -8.95 25.15
C ALA A 143 -8.52 -8.91 26.33
N ARG A 144 -9.06 -10.07 26.71
CA ARG A 144 -10.02 -10.21 27.81
C ARG A 144 -9.31 -10.00 29.15
N LEU A 145 -9.59 -8.88 29.82
CA LEU A 145 -8.87 -8.45 31.03
C LEU A 145 -9.03 -9.45 32.19
N GLN A 146 -10.17 -10.14 32.28
CA GLN A 146 -10.46 -11.11 33.32
C GLN A 146 -9.59 -12.37 33.24
N GLU A 147 -9.09 -12.71 32.05
CA GLU A 147 -8.19 -13.84 31.82
C GLU A 147 -6.70 -13.45 31.96
N GLY A 148 -6.38 -12.17 32.09
CA GLY A 148 -5.04 -11.68 32.36
C GLY A 148 -4.00 -12.18 31.36
N VAL A 149 -2.95 -12.85 31.87
CA VAL A 149 -1.82 -13.35 31.06
C VAL A 149 -2.25 -14.43 30.05
N GLU A 150 -3.28 -15.22 30.36
CA GLU A 150 -3.78 -16.27 29.46
C GLU A 150 -4.32 -15.67 28.16
N SER A 151 -5.11 -14.59 28.25
CA SER A 151 -5.61 -13.92 27.04
C SER A 151 -4.49 -13.24 26.24
N LEU A 152 -3.47 -12.68 26.90
CA LEU A 152 -2.30 -12.12 26.22
C LEU A 152 -1.54 -13.19 25.43
N HIS A 153 -1.31 -14.35 26.06
CA HIS A 153 -0.67 -15.49 25.39
C HIS A 153 -1.52 -15.96 24.19
N ALA A 154 -2.82 -16.11 24.39
CA ALA A 154 -3.75 -16.54 23.35
C ALA A 154 -3.80 -15.58 22.16
N VAL A 155 -3.82 -14.27 22.39
CA VAL A 155 -3.70 -13.25 21.30
C VAL A 155 -2.38 -13.41 20.54
N GLY A 156 -1.28 -13.71 21.25
CA GLY A 156 0.01 -14.00 20.62
C GLY A 156 -0.05 -15.23 19.68
N THR A 157 -0.81 -16.28 20.05
CA THR A 157 -0.98 -17.45 19.16
C THR A 157 -1.76 -17.13 17.90
N VAL A 158 -2.74 -16.19 17.96
CA VAL A 158 -3.45 -15.69 16.78
C VAL A 158 -2.47 -14.99 15.84
N PHE A 159 -1.61 -14.10 16.34
CA PHE A 159 -0.60 -13.43 15.50
C PHE A 159 0.37 -14.41 14.85
N ALA A 160 0.77 -15.45 15.58
CA ALA A 160 1.61 -16.52 15.02
C ALA A 160 0.88 -17.29 13.90
N ALA A 161 -0.43 -17.59 14.05
CA ALA A 161 -1.23 -18.22 13.00
C ALA A 161 -1.37 -17.33 11.76
N MET A 162 -1.66 -16.03 11.93
CA MET A 162 -1.71 -15.05 10.86
C MET A 162 -0.39 -14.95 10.10
N THR A 163 0.74 -14.98 10.83
CA THR A 163 2.08 -14.95 10.22
C THR A 163 2.36 -16.25 9.44
N ARG A 164 1.93 -17.41 9.95
CA ARG A 164 2.05 -18.69 9.21
C ARG A 164 1.23 -18.69 7.92
N ALA A 165 0.09 -17.99 7.89
CA ALA A 165 -0.78 -17.85 6.72
C ALA A 165 -0.24 -16.85 5.68
N SER A 166 0.62 -15.91 6.11
CA SER A 166 1.17 -14.85 5.25
C SER A 166 1.85 -15.42 4.00
N GLY A 167 1.43 -14.95 2.84
CA GLY A 167 1.89 -15.41 1.54
C GLY A 167 1.41 -16.82 1.13
N LYS A 168 0.72 -17.57 2.00
CA LYS A 168 0.16 -18.89 1.67
C LYS A 168 -1.28 -18.79 1.20
N VAL A 169 -2.11 -18.10 1.95
CA VAL A 169 -3.52 -17.85 1.65
C VAL A 169 -3.84 -16.36 1.82
N PRO A 170 -4.73 -15.78 1.00
CA PRO A 170 -5.16 -14.40 1.15
C PRO A 170 -5.83 -14.16 2.50
N GLN A 171 -5.42 -13.11 3.20
CA GLN A 171 -5.95 -12.70 4.50
C GLN A 171 -6.64 -11.34 4.37
N ILE A 172 -7.93 -11.27 4.64
CA ILE A 172 -8.72 -10.04 4.54
C ILE A 172 -9.35 -9.72 5.88
N SER A 173 -9.07 -8.53 6.41
CA SER A 173 -9.71 -8.03 7.64
C SER A 173 -10.80 -7.01 7.30
N VAL A 174 -11.99 -7.23 7.83
CA VAL A 174 -13.11 -6.29 7.77
C VAL A 174 -13.40 -5.78 9.17
N VAL A 175 -13.18 -4.50 9.41
CA VAL A 175 -13.33 -3.88 10.72
C VAL A 175 -14.68 -3.18 10.80
N LEU A 176 -15.62 -3.78 11.52
CA LEU A 176 -17.03 -3.38 11.62
C LEU A 176 -17.37 -2.60 12.91
N GLY A 177 -16.39 -2.42 13.78
CA GLY A 177 -16.50 -1.71 15.05
C GLY A 177 -15.12 -1.41 15.61
N ALA A 178 -14.96 -1.35 16.93
CA ALA A 178 -13.66 -1.18 17.53
C ALA A 178 -12.76 -2.38 17.25
N ALA A 179 -11.50 -2.12 16.94
CA ALA A 179 -10.38 -3.07 16.96
C ALA A 179 -9.28 -2.42 17.80
N ALA A 180 -9.28 -2.71 19.10
CA ALA A 180 -8.44 -2.01 20.08
C ALA A 180 -7.38 -2.94 20.69
N GLY A 181 -6.27 -2.36 21.16
CA GLY A 181 -5.19 -3.10 21.81
C GLY A 181 -4.63 -4.21 20.90
N GLY A 182 -4.57 -5.45 21.40
CA GLY A 182 -4.15 -6.61 20.60
C GLY A 182 -4.97 -6.80 19.31
N ALA A 183 -6.27 -6.53 19.36
CA ALA A 183 -7.14 -6.62 18.18
C ALA A 183 -6.84 -5.57 17.09
N ALA A 184 -6.09 -4.50 17.37
CA ALA A 184 -5.66 -3.54 16.37
C ALA A 184 -4.56 -4.10 15.48
N TYR A 185 -3.69 -4.94 16.02
CA TYR A 185 -2.59 -5.56 15.26
C TYR A 185 -3.07 -6.69 14.35
N GLY A 186 -4.18 -7.38 14.72
CA GLY A 186 -4.77 -8.42 13.87
C GLY A 186 -4.99 -7.92 12.43
N PRO A 187 -5.85 -6.90 12.20
CA PRO A 187 -6.03 -6.34 10.86
C PRO A 187 -4.71 -5.90 10.19
N ALA A 188 -3.80 -5.26 10.93
CA ALA A 188 -2.54 -4.79 10.38
C ALA A 188 -1.61 -5.91 9.89
N LEU A 189 -1.74 -7.14 10.40
CA LEU A 189 -0.99 -8.32 9.97
C LEU A 189 -1.56 -8.96 8.70
N THR A 190 -2.79 -8.63 8.28
CA THR A 190 -3.41 -9.21 7.09
C THR A 190 -2.97 -8.51 5.81
N ASP A 191 -3.25 -9.13 4.66
CA ASP A 191 -2.91 -8.56 3.35
C ASP A 191 -3.73 -7.31 3.05
N LEU A 192 -5.03 -7.33 3.40
CA LEU A 192 -5.97 -6.26 3.13
C LEU A 192 -6.82 -5.91 4.36
N VAL A 193 -7.01 -4.62 4.57
CA VAL A 193 -7.86 -4.07 5.65
C VAL A 193 -8.96 -3.22 5.03
N ILE A 194 -10.20 -3.60 5.29
CA ILE A 194 -11.41 -2.86 4.94
C ILE A 194 -11.99 -2.28 6.22
N LEU A 195 -12.21 -0.98 6.25
CA LEU A 195 -12.76 -0.28 7.41
C LEU A 195 -14.14 0.28 7.06
N SER A 196 -15.18 -0.18 7.75
CA SER A 196 -16.51 0.45 7.62
C SER A 196 -16.52 1.83 8.30
N ASP A 197 -17.53 2.64 8.04
CA ASP A 197 -17.71 3.95 8.67
C ASP A 197 -17.76 3.88 10.22
N ARG A 198 -18.14 2.71 10.77
CA ARG A 198 -18.16 2.41 12.21
C ARG A 198 -16.88 1.81 12.73
N GLY A 199 -16.01 1.36 11.85
CA GLY A 199 -14.74 0.73 12.18
C GLY A 199 -13.77 1.73 12.83
N ARG A 200 -13.05 1.28 13.87
CA ARG A 200 -12.02 2.06 14.56
C ARG A 200 -10.84 1.16 14.88
N ILE A 201 -9.65 1.61 14.58
CA ILE A 201 -8.42 0.88 14.87
C ILE A 201 -7.52 1.77 15.73
N PHE A 202 -7.16 1.33 16.94
CA PHE A 202 -6.19 2.04 17.78
C PHE A 202 -5.55 1.11 18.80
N VAL A 203 -4.27 1.33 19.09
CA VAL A 203 -3.53 0.52 20.07
C VAL A 203 -4.05 0.78 21.48
N THR A 204 -4.32 2.06 21.80
CA THR A 204 -4.88 2.50 23.07
C THR A 204 -6.06 3.42 22.81
N GLY A 205 -7.14 3.26 23.59
CA GLY A 205 -8.33 4.07 23.43
C GLY A 205 -8.16 5.53 23.88
N PRO A 206 -9.11 6.41 23.53
CA PRO A 206 -9.04 7.85 23.83
C PRO A 206 -8.80 8.18 25.30
N ASP A 207 -9.41 7.43 26.22
CA ASP A 207 -9.26 7.67 27.66
C ASP A 207 -7.82 7.41 28.16
N VAL A 208 -7.16 6.38 27.61
CA VAL A 208 -5.76 6.08 27.92
C VAL A 208 -4.85 7.18 27.34
N VAL A 209 -5.10 7.59 26.08
CA VAL A 209 -4.37 8.69 25.46
C VAL A 209 -4.47 9.95 26.33
N ARG A 210 -5.71 10.34 26.73
CA ARG A 210 -5.92 11.50 27.60
C ARG A 210 -5.20 11.38 28.93
N SER A 211 -5.24 10.20 29.57
CA SER A 211 -4.63 10.01 30.88
C SER A 211 -3.10 10.04 30.87
N VAL A 212 -2.47 9.61 29.75
CA VAL A 212 -1.01 9.46 29.63
C VAL A 212 -0.37 10.69 29.00
N THR A 213 -0.96 11.22 27.91
CA THR A 213 -0.37 12.33 27.14
C THR A 213 -1.04 13.68 27.40
N GLY A 214 -2.22 13.69 28.01
CA GLY A 214 -3.05 14.89 28.18
C GLY A 214 -3.78 15.33 26.91
N GLU A 215 -3.65 14.60 25.80
CA GLU A 215 -4.32 14.91 24.55
C GLU A 215 -5.81 14.58 24.62
N ASP A 216 -6.67 15.53 24.23
CA ASP A 216 -8.11 15.32 24.13
C ASP A 216 -8.48 14.93 22.68
N VAL A 217 -8.81 13.68 22.49
CA VAL A 217 -9.14 13.08 21.18
C VAL A 217 -10.29 12.11 21.33
N ASP A 218 -11.24 12.15 20.39
CA ASP A 218 -12.29 11.14 20.29
C ASP A 218 -11.83 9.91 19.47
N SER A 219 -12.62 8.83 19.52
CA SER A 219 -12.29 7.58 18.81
C SER A 219 -12.31 7.73 17.29
N GLU A 220 -13.09 8.67 16.73
CA GLU A 220 -13.12 8.97 15.29
C GLU A 220 -11.81 9.60 14.83
N ARG A 221 -11.35 10.62 15.53
CA ARG A 221 -10.11 11.33 15.21
C ARG A 221 -8.87 10.51 15.52
N LEU A 222 -8.93 9.60 16.52
CA LEU A 222 -7.82 8.75 16.90
C LEU A 222 -7.63 7.59 15.91
N GLY A 223 -8.69 6.85 15.61
CA GLY A 223 -8.60 5.59 14.87
C GLY A 223 -9.70 5.34 13.86
N GLY A 224 -10.39 6.38 13.39
CA GLY A 224 -11.42 6.28 12.38
C GLY A 224 -10.91 6.23 10.94
N PRO A 225 -11.82 6.27 9.96
CA PRO A 225 -11.49 6.23 8.54
C PRO A 225 -10.54 7.33 8.08
N GLU A 226 -10.69 8.56 8.57
CA GLU A 226 -9.90 9.70 8.11
C GLU A 226 -8.39 9.56 8.43
N PRO A 227 -7.95 9.35 9.70
CA PRO A 227 -6.53 9.20 10.00
C PRO A 227 -5.91 7.98 9.32
N HIS A 228 -6.64 6.85 9.26
CA HIS A 228 -6.07 5.61 8.73
C HIS A 228 -6.02 5.55 7.20
N SER A 229 -6.94 6.21 6.50
CA SER A 229 -6.93 6.28 5.04
C SER A 229 -6.00 7.35 4.47
N ARG A 230 -5.55 8.34 5.29
CA ARG A 230 -4.71 9.45 4.78
C ARG A 230 -3.32 9.51 5.38
N ARG A 231 -3.14 9.08 6.63
CA ARG A 231 -1.89 9.29 7.37
C ARG A 231 -1.15 8.01 7.65
N SER A 232 -1.79 7.03 8.29
CA SER A 232 -1.12 5.80 8.69
C SER A 232 -0.99 4.78 7.57
N GLY A 233 -1.92 4.79 6.58
CA GLY A 233 -1.92 3.81 5.50
C GLY A 233 -2.27 2.37 5.94
N VAL A 234 -2.74 2.15 7.17
CA VAL A 234 -3.11 0.80 7.62
C VAL A 234 -4.39 0.29 6.95
N VAL A 235 -5.27 1.20 6.51
CA VAL A 235 -6.55 0.86 5.88
C VAL A 235 -6.45 0.97 4.37
N HIS A 236 -6.72 -0.12 3.68
CA HIS A 236 -6.69 -0.21 2.23
C HIS A 236 -7.97 0.33 1.57
N VAL A 237 -9.13 -0.02 2.14
CA VAL A 237 -10.45 0.37 1.62
C VAL A 237 -11.32 0.90 2.75
N VAL A 238 -11.97 2.04 2.54
CA VAL A 238 -12.98 2.61 3.44
C VAL A 238 -14.34 2.47 2.78
N THR A 239 -15.35 2.05 3.53
CA THR A 239 -16.72 1.88 3.02
C THR A 239 -17.72 2.67 3.86
N ALA A 240 -18.82 3.08 3.25
CA ALA A 240 -19.86 3.86 3.92
C ALA A 240 -20.79 3.01 4.80
N THR A 241 -20.83 1.68 4.56
CA THR A 241 -21.68 0.75 5.31
C THR A 241 -20.98 -0.59 5.54
N ASP A 242 -21.46 -1.35 6.55
CA ASP A 242 -20.97 -2.70 6.81
C ASP A 242 -21.29 -3.66 5.63
N ALA A 243 -22.45 -3.49 4.99
CA ALA A 243 -22.83 -4.31 3.82
C ALA A 243 -21.87 -4.08 2.64
N GLU A 244 -21.48 -2.83 2.37
CA GLU A 244 -20.48 -2.50 1.36
C GLU A 244 -19.12 -3.11 1.74
N ALA A 245 -18.74 -3.11 3.02
CA ALA A 245 -17.50 -3.71 3.49
C ALA A 245 -17.44 -5.22 3.21
N LEU A 246 -18.55 -5.94 3.46
CA LEU A 246 -18.65 -7.36 3.10
C LEU A 246 -18.60 -7.59 1.59
N GLY A 247 -19.28 -6.75 0.80
CA GLY A 247 -19.23 -6.81 -0.67
C GLY A 247 -17.80 -6.63 -1.20
N ARG A 248 -17.05 -5.66 -0.67
CA ARG A 248 -15.62 -5.46 -1.02
C ARG A 248 -14.74 -6.62 -0.57
N ALA A 249 -15.02 -7.23 0.59
CA ALA A 249 -14.27 -8.41 1.03
C ALA A 249 -14.49 -9.61 0.09
N ARG A 250 -15.72 -9.83 -0.37
CA ARG A 250 -16.05 -10.86 -1.36
C ARG A 250 -15.30 -10.63 -2.67
N GLU A 251 -15.37 -9.43 -3.22
CA GLU A 251 -14.70 -9.05 -4.47
C GLU A 251 -13.17 -9.25 -4.39
N LEU A 252 -12.53 -8.78 -3.33
CA LEU A 252 -11.09 -8.92 -3.12
C LEU A 252 -10.68 -10.37 -2.87
N ALA A 253 -11.49 -11.15 -2.16
CA ALA A 253 -11.25 -12.58 -1.96
C ALA A 253 -11.24 -13.34 -3.30
N LEU A 254 -12.16 -13.02 -4.22
CA LEU A 254 -12.21 -13.61 -5.56
C LEU A 254 -11.00 -13.23 -6.43
N LEU A 255 -10.57 -11.95 -6.38
CA LEU A 255 -9.42 -11.46 -7.15
C LEU A 255 -8.11 -12.11 -6.69
N LEU A 256 -7.93 -12.31 -5.39
CA LEU A 256 -6.71 -12.92 -4.83
C LEU A 256 -6.77 -14.45 -4.76
N GLY A 257 -7.95 -15.03 -4.50
CA GLY A 257 -8.12 -16.47 -4.36
C GLY A 257 -8.25 -17.23 -5.68
N ARG A 258 -8.69 -16.55 -6.73
CA ARG A 258 -8.81 -17.10 -8.11
C ARG A 258 -8.22 -16.11 -9.11
N PRO A 259 -6.89 -15.96 -9.16
CA PRO A 259 -6.26 -15.00 -10.06
C PRO A 259 -6.37 -15.41 -11.55
N GLY A 260 -6.58 -16.69 -11.87
CA GLY A 260 -6.72 -17.18 -13.24
C GLY A 260 -7.93 -16.61 -13.98
N PRO A 261 -8.06 -16.89 -15.29
CA PRO A 261 -9.19 -16.43 -16.09
C PRO A 261 -10.51 -16.89 -15.47
N GLY A 262 -11.43 -15.94 -15.28
CA GLY A 262 -12.77 -16.25 -14.79
C GLY A 262 -13.54 -17.12 -15.76
N SER A 263 -14.54 -17.87 -15.26
CA SER A 263 -15.43 -18.70 -16.09
C SER A 263 -16.36 -17.88 -16.99
N GLU A 264 -16.53 -16.60 -16.71
CA GLU A 264 -17.29 -15.71 -17.57
C GLU A 264 -16.38 -15.30 -18.74
N SER A 265 -16.82 -15.65 -19.95
CA SER A 265 -16.22 -15.22 -21.21
C SER A 265 -15.77 -13.78 -21.09
N ALA A 266 -14.48 -13.52 -21.33
CA ALA A 266 -13.98 -12.17 -21.49
C ALA A 266 -14.89 -11.48 -22.50
N HIS A 267 -15.84 -10.68 -22.04
CA HIS A 267 -16.63 -9.85 -22.91
C HIS A 267 -15.61 -9.00 -23.65
N ALA A 268 -15.63 -9.06 -24.97
CA ALA A 268 -14.75 -8.27 -25.80
C ALA A 268 -15.05 -6.80 -25.48
N VAL A 269 -14.35 -6.24 -24.49
CA VAL A 269 -14.41 -4.81 -24.22
C VAL A 269 -13.80 -4.15 -25.44
N PRO A 270 -14.51 -3.24 -26.12
CA PRO A 270 -14.00 -2.58 -27.31
C PRO A 270 -12.63 -1.95 -27.02
N ASP A 271 -11.72 -2.04 -27.98
CA ASP A 271 -10.46 -1.30 -27.89
C ASP A 271 -10.75 0.19 -27.84
N VAL A 272 -10.29 0.83 -26.77
CA VAL A 272 -10.39 2.27 -26.56
C VAL A 272 -9.06 2.90 -26.94
N ASP A 273 -9.10 4.00 -27.67
CA ASP A 273 -7.89 4.82 -27.84
C ASP A 273 -7.53 5.48 -26.50
N LEU A 274 -6.66 4.80 -25.75
CA LEU A 274 -6.25 5.24 -24.44
C LEU A 274 -5.50 6.58 -24.45
N ALA A 275 -4.90 6.99 -25.57
CA ALA A 275 -4.25 8.30 -25.69
C ALA A 275 -5.27 9.44 -25.69
N SER A 276 -6.50 9.20 -26.16
CA SER A 276 -7.57 10.20 -26.12
C SER A 276 -7.96 10.60 -24.69
N LEU A 277 -7.61 9.80 -23.68
CA LEU A 277 -7.82 10.07 -22.26
C LEU A 277 -6.73 10.99 -21.66
N LEU A 278 -5.66 11.25 -22.41
CA LEU A 278 -4.58 12.15 -22.00
C LEU A 278 -4.78 13.55 -22.55
N PRO A 279 -4.30 14.60 -21.87
CA PRO A 279 -4.30 15.94 -22.43
C PRO A 279 -3.36 16.04 -23.65
N GLU A 280 -3.75 16.84 -24.64
CA GLU A 280 -2.95 17.09 -25.86
C GLU A 280 -1.54 17.60 -25.55
N SER A 281 -1.42 18.50 -24.55
CA SER A 281 -0.12 19.01 -24.13
C SER A 281 0.63 18.00 -23.27
N PRO A 282 1.84 17.57 -23.67
CA PRO A 282 2.66 16.65 -22.87
C PRO A 282 3.12 17.23 -21.53
N ARG A 283 3.06 18.55 -21.35
CA ARG A 283 3.41 19.23 -20.09
C ARG A 283 2.26 19.32 -19.10
N ARG A 284 1.02 19.09 -19.53
CA ARG A 284 -0.16 19.18 -18.66
C ARG A 284 -0.29 17.90 -17.83
N ALA A 285 -0.44 18.09 -16.50
CA ALA A 285 -0.76 17.00 -15.59
C ALA A 285 -2.17 16.46 -15.85
N TYR A 286 -2.37 15.18 -15.63
CA TYR A 286 -3.65 14.48 -15.80
C TYR A 286 -3.86 13.46 -14.69
N ASP A 287 -5.11 13.07 -14.49
CA ASP A 287 -5.50 11.97 -13.61
C ASP A 287 -5.36 10.64 -14.36
N VAL A 288 -4.66 9.69 -13.76
CA VAL A 288 -4.42 8.37 -14.38
C VAL A 288 -5.61 7.41 -14.26
N HIS A 289 -6.60 7.69 -13.40
CA HIS A 289 -7.74 6.80 -13.18
C HIS A 289 -8.55 6.47 -14.45
N PRO A 290 -8.85 7.43 -15.36
CA PRO A 290 -9.50 7.11 -16.63
C PRO A 290 -8.71 6.10 -17.47
N LEU A 291 -7.37 6.20 -17.47
CA LEU A 291 -6.51 5.27 -18.19
C LEU A 291 -6.60 3.84 -17.61
N ILE A 292 -6.58 3.72 -16.29
CA ILE A 292 -6.76 2.43 -15.59
C ILE A 292 -8.14 1.85 -15.89
N SER A 293 -9.19 2.68 -15.86
CA SER A 293 -10.57 2.26 -16.15
C SER A 293 -10.75 1.80 -17.60
N GLY A 294 -10.08 2.46 -18.55
CA GLY A 294 -10.11 2.06 -19.97
C GLY A 294 -9.32 0.77 -20.26
N LEU A 295 -8.38 0.43 -19.36
CA LEU A 295 -7.59 -0.79 -19.47
C LEU A 295 -8.31 -2.02 -18.90
N LEU A 296 -9.03 -1.90 -17.78
CA LEU A 296 -9.68 -3.00 -17.09
C LEU A 296 -11.04 -3.35 -17.72
N ASP A 297 -11.50 -4.59 -17.49
CA ASP A 297 -12.78 -5.09 -17.98
C ASP A 297 -13.98 -4.41 -17.31
N ALA A 298 -13.79 -4.00 -16.05
CA ALA A 298 -14.75 -3.28 -15.22
C ALA A 298 -13.97 -2.40 -14.21
N PRO A 299 -14.63 -1.46 -13.51
CA PRO A 299 -13.98 -0.68 -12.48
C PRO A 299 -13.31 -1.57 -11.43
N GLY A 300 -12.01 -1.41 -11.24
CA GLY A 300 -11.24 -2.16 -10.25
C GLY A 300 -11.40 -1.61 -8.82
N VAL A 301 -10.88 -2.36 -7.85
CA VAL A 301 -10.81 -1.93 -6.45
C VAL A 301 -9.49 -1.23 -6.22
N GLU A 302 -9.51 0.10 -6.07
CA GLU A 302 -8.33 0.87 -5.70
C GLU A 302 -8.02 0.68 -4.22
N LEU A 303 -6.75 0.40 -3.92
CA LEU A 303 -6.22 0.29 -2.57
C LEU A 303 -5.50 1.58 -2.18
N HIS A 304 -5.76 2.07 -0.96
CA HIS A 304 -5.17 3.31 -0.45
C HIS A 304 -5.42 4.55 -1.34
N PRO A 305 -6.65 4.86 -1.79
CA PRO A 305 -6.89 5.96 -2.73
C PRO A 305 -6.50 7.34 -2.17
N ARG A 306 -6.42 7.48 -0.85
CA ARG A 306 -6.14 8.74 -0.16
C ARG A 306 -4.76 8.79 0.50
N TRP A 307 -4.04 7.66 0.58
CA TRP A 307 -2.68 7.57 1.09
C TRP A 307 -1.70 7.39 -0.07
N ALA A 308 -0.66 8.22 -0.13
CA ALA A 308 0.28 8.27 -1.25
C ALA A 308 -0.41 8.28 -2.64
N PRO A 309 -1.28 9.28 -2.93
CA PRO A 309 -2.13 9.29 -4.14
C PRO A 309 -1.36 9.60 -5.43
N ASN A 310 -0.06 9.88 -5.34
CA ASN A 310 0.86 10.01 -6.47
C ASN A 310 1.20 8.68 -7.14
N VAL A 311 0.91 7.55 -6.48
CA VAL A 311 0.91 6.21 -7.08
C VAL A 311 -0.44 5.55 -6.79
N VAL A 312 -1.11 5.10 -7.84
CA VAL A 312 -2.37 4.36 -7.77
C VAL A 312 -2.06 2.87 -7.78
N THR A 313 -2.72 2.11 -6.91
CA THR A 313 -2.65 0.64 -6.85
C THR A 313 -4.06 0.08 -6.91
N THR A 314 -4.37 -0.73 -7.90
CA THR A 314 -5.73 -1.23 -8.17
C THR A 314 -5.72 -2.71 -8.48
N LEU A 315 -6.63 -3.47 -7.90
CA LEU A 315 -6.92 -4.85 -8.30
C LEU A 315 -8.13 -4.85 -9.24
N GLY A 316 -8.06 -5.61 -10.32
CA GLY A 316 -9.15 -5.72 -11.29
C GLY A 316 -8.95 -6.90 -12.23
N ARG A 317 -9.69 -6.92 -13.35
CA ARG A 317 -9.53 -7.93 -14.40
C ARG A 317 -9.16 -7.28 -15.72
N LEU A 318 -8.27 -7.93 -16.44
CA LEU A 318 -7.89 -7.59 -17.82
C LEU A 318 -8.05 -8.84 -18.68
N ALA A 319 -8.96 -8.81 -19.63
CA ALA A 319 -9.34 -9.96 -20.46
C ALA A 319 -9.69 -11.21 -19.61
N GLY A 320 -10.46 -11.01 -18.54
CA GLY A 320 -10.88 -12.06 -17.60
C GLY A 320 -9.84 -12.44 -16.54
N GLN A 321 -8.55 -12.17 -16.76
CA GLN A 321 -7.46 -12.46 -15.83
C GLN A 321 -7.41 -11.42 -14.71
N ALA A 322 -7.37 -11.84 -13.44
CA ALA A 322 -7.09 -10.90 -12.35
C ALA A 322 -5.70 -10.30 -12.50
N VAL A 323 -5.60 -8.98 -12.33
CA VAL A 323 -4.35 -8.23 -12.44
C VAL A 323 -4.26 -7.17 -11.35
N GLY A 324 -3.04 -6.89 -10.92
CA GLY A 324 -2.71 -5.71 -10.14
C GLY A 324 -2.19 -4.59 -11.05
N VAL A 325 -2.78 -3.41 -10.98
CA VAL A 325 -2.32 -2.23 -11.73
C VAL A 325 -1.60 -1.28 -10.79
N ILE A 326 -0.40 -0.85 -11.16
CA ILE A 326 0.37 0.19 -10.49
C ILE A 326 0.58 1.32 -11.49
N ALA A 327 0.22 2.56 -11.14
CA ALA A 327 0.34 3.68 -12.05
C ALA A 327 0.85 4.95 -11.34
N ASN A 328 1.75 5.69 -11.97
CA ASN A 328 2.05 7.04 -11.55
C ASN A 328 0.84 7.95 -11.83
N ASN A 329 0.49 8.83 -10.89
CA ASN A 329 -0.57 9.81 -11.10
C ASN A 329 0.02 11.23 -11.25
N PRO A 330 0.22 11.71 -12.48
CA PRO A 330 0.80 13.03 -12.72
C PRO A 330 0.03 14.21 -12.10
N LEU A 331 -1.28 14.02 -11.82
CA LEU A 331 -2.07 15.02 -11.11
C LEU A 331 -1.60 15.23 -9.65
N ARG A 332 -0.86 14.27 -9.10
CA ARG A 332 -0.31 14.30 -7.74
C ARG A 332 1.21 14.29 -7.77
N LEU A 333 1.84 15.31 -7.22
CA LEU A 333 3.31 15.47 -7.19
C LEU A 333 3.97 15.28 -8.57
N GLY A 334 3.26 15.58 -9.67
CA GLY A 334 3.74 15.37 -11.02
C GLY A 334 4.00 13.90 -11.41
N GLY A 335 3.49 12.94 -10.64
CA GLY A 335 3.79 11.51 -10.81
C GLY A 335 5.13 11.06 -10.20
N CYS A 336 5.84 11.95 -9.47
CA CYS A 336 7.08 11.59 -8.78
C CYS A 336 6.84 10.46 -7.77
N LEU A 337 7.84 9.59 -7.60
CA LEU A 337 7.90 8.69 -6.45
C LEU A 337 8.38 9.47 -5.20
N ASP A 338 7.83 9.14 -4.05
CA ASP A 338 8.28 9.59 -2.74
C ASP A 338 8.41 8.40 -1.78
N ALA A 339 8.80 8.65 -0.55
CA ALA A 339 9.02 7.62 0.45
C ALA A 339 7.76 6.75 0.67
N THR A 340 6.58 7.38 0.78
CA THR A 340 5.32 6.69 1.07
C THR A 340 4.76 5.93 -0.13
N SER A 341 4.84 6.49 -1.33
CA SER A 341 4.37 5.82 -2.55
C SER A 341 5.24 4.62 -2.93
N ALA A 342 6.55 4.71 -2.68
CA ALA A 342 7.44 3.57 -2.86
C ALA A 342 7.08 2.40 -1.91
N GLU A 343 6.75 2.70 -0.66
CA GLU A 343 6.31 1.72 0.33
C GLU A 343 4.96 1.09 -0.04
N LYS A 344 3.97 1.91 -0.43
CA LYS A 344 2.66 1.48 -0.94
C LYS A 344 2.81 0.51 -2.12
N ALA A 345 3.59 0.91 -3.13
CA ALA A 345 3.81 0.10 -4.32
C ALA A 345 4.56 -1.20 -4.00
N ALA A 346 5.59 -1.16 -3.14
CA ALA A 346 6.35 -2.34 -2.75
C ALA A 346 5.47 -3.40 -2.08
N ARG A 347 4.63 -2.99 -1.12
CA ARG A 347 3.69 -3.91 -0.46
C ARG A 347 2.69 -4.51 -1.45
N PHE A 348 2.17 -3.70 -2.37
CA PHE A 348 1.23 -4.15 -3.39
C PHE A 348 1.87 -5.18 -4.34
N VAL A 349 3.10 -4.92 -4.81
CA VAL A 349 3.87 -5.88 -5.63
C VAL A 349 4.04 -7.21 -4.91
N ARG A 350 4.47 -7.20 -3.64
CA ARG A 350 4.67 -8.42 -2.86
C ARG A 350 3.37 -9.19 -2.64
N MET A 351 2.26 -8.50 -2.37
CA MET A 351 0.95 -9.13 -2.25
C MET A 351 0.55 -9.82 -3.56
N CYS A 352 0.63 -9.13 -4.68
CA CYS A 352 0.30 -9.70 -5.98
C CYS A 352 1.19 -10.90 -6.31
N ASP A 353 2.50 -10.81 -6.06
CA ASP A 353 3.45 -11.91 -6.28
C ASP A 353 3.14 -13.12 -5.39
N SER A 354 2.84 -12.90 -4.10
CA SER A 354 2.49 -13.97 -3.17
C SER A 354 1.25 -14.75 -3.57
N PHE A 355 0.33 -14.13 -4.29
CA PHE A 355 -0.94 -14.78 -4.70
C PHE A 355 -1.03 -15.09 -6.20
N GLY A 356 0.06 -14.90 -6.95
CA GLY A 356 0.10 -15.24 -8.37
C GLY A 356 -0.72 -14.29 -9.25
N VAL A 357 -0.92 -13.05 -8.81
CA VAL A 357 -1.63 -12.00 -9.56
C VAL A 357 -0.64 -11.25 -10.45
N PRO A 358 -0.74 -11.34 -11.78
CA PRO A 358 0.12 -10.58 -12.70
C PRO A 358 0.01 -9.07 -12.50
N LEU A 359 1.08 -8.36 -12.85
CA LEU A 359 1.16 -6.91 -12.67
C LEU A 359 1.20 -6.16 -14.01
N VAL A 360 0.44 -5.06 -14.07
CA VAL A 360 0.53 -4.04 -15.11
C VAL A 360 1.04 -2.75 -14.49
N VAL A 361 2.11 -2.19 -15.04
CA VAL A 361 2.75 -0.97 -14.52
C VAL A 361 2.68 0.13 -15.56
N LEU A 362 1.91 1.19 -15.27
CA LEU A 362 1.78 2.37 -16.14
C LEU A 362 2.74 3.45 -15.66
N VAL A 363 3.67 3.84 -16.52
CA VAL A 363 4.78 4.72 -16.17
C VAL A 363 4.64 6.08 -16.83
N ASP A 364 4.50 7.11 -16.01
CA ASP A 364 4.73 8.52 -16.33
C ASP A 364 5.40 9.17 -15.12
N VAL A 365 6.73 8.95 -14.99
CA VAL A 365 7.50 9.31 -13.79
C VAL A 365 8.68 10.21 -14.13
N PRO A 366 8.71 11.45 -13.63
CA PRO A 366 9.84 12.37 -13.86
C PRO A 366 11.04 12.13 -12.93
N GLY A 367 10.88 11.32 -11.89
CA GLY A 367 11.93 11.03 -10.91
C GLY A 367 11.39 10.73 -9.52
N TYR A 368 12.29 10.57 -8.55
CA TYR A 368 11.95 10.67 -7.13
C TYR A 368 11.78 12.14 -6.74
N LEU A 369 10.84 12.40 -5.82
CA LEU A 369 10.58 13.75 -5.32
C LEU A 369 11.82 14.25 -4.54
N PRO A 370 12.45 15.36 -4.96
CA PRO A 370 13.60 15.90 -4.25
C PRO A 370 13.17 16.69 -3.01
N GLY A 371 14.04 16.77 -2.02
CA GLY A 371 13.83 17.63 -0.86
C GLY A 371 14.39 17.05 0.44
N VAL A 372 14.80 17.95 1.35
CA VAL A 372 15.37 17.57 2.67
C VAL A 372 14.40 16.68 3.44
N GLY A 373 13.11 17.00 3.43
CA GLY A 373 12.08 16.18 4.10
C GLY A 373 12.03 14.76 3.54
N GLN A 374 12.14 14.57 2.22
CA GLN A 374 12.15 13.24 1.60
C GLN A 374 13.38 12.42 2.01
N GLU A 375 14.55 13.05 2.05
CA GLU A 375 15.77 12.38 2.50
C GLU A 375 15.66 11.94 3.96
N TRP A 376 15.16 12.82 4.83
CA TRP A 376 14.98 12.53 6.25
C TRP A 376 13.85 11.54 6.53
N ASP A 377 12.79 11.54 5.75
CA ASP A 377 11.74 10.52 5.78
C ASP A 377 12.23 9.16 5.26
N GLY A 378 13.46 9.10 4.76
CA GLY A 378 14.12 7.87 4.34
C GLY A 378 13.68 7.39 2.98
N VAL A 379 13.58 8.29 2.00
CA VAL A 379 13.22 7.97 0.60
C VAL A 379 14.14 6.90 0.01
N VAL A 380 15.44 6.91 0.34
CA VAL A 380 16.40 5.89 -0.11
C VAL A 380 16.05 4.52 0.45
N ARG A 381 15.82 4.42 1.76
CA ARG A 381 15.47 3.16 2.44
C ARG A 381 14.11 2.62 1.98
N ARG A 382 13.10 3.48 1.88
CA ARG A 382 11.76 3.08 1.44
C ARG A 382 11.71 2.82 -0.07
N GLY A 383 12.44 3.60 -0.87
CA GLY A 383 12.60 3.37 -2.31
C GLY A 383 13.29 2.05 -2.63
N ALA A 384 14.27 1.63 -1.81
CA ALA A 384 14.92 0.34 -1.93
C ALA A 384 13.95 -0.84 -1.75
N LYS A 385 12.88 -0.70 -0.95
CA LYS A 385 11.83 -1.73 -0.82
C LYS A 385 11.13 -1.99 -2.16
N LEU A 386 10.85 -0.93 -2.94
CA LEU A 386 10.20 -1.07 -4.24
C LEU A 386 11.12 -1.76 -5.26
N LEU A 387 12.39 -1.36 -5.30
CA LEU A 387 13.41 -2.03 -6.13
C LEU A 387 13.51 -3.53 -5.80
N HIS A 388 13.58 -3.86 -4.50
CA HIS A 388 13.63 -5.24 -4.03
C HIS A 388 12.36 -6.01 -4.41
N ALA A 389 11.17 -5.43 -4.18
CA ALA A 389 9.91 -6.08 -4.46
C ALA A 389 9.76 -6.45 -5.94
N PHE A 390 10.12 -5.54 -6.86
CA PHE A 390 10.08 -5.85 -8.28
C PHE A 390 11.18 -6.82 -8.72
N ALA A 391 12.38 -6.72 -8.18
CA ALA A 391 13.47 -7.64 -8.53
C ALA A 391 13.21 -9.07 -8.05
N GLU A 392 12.56 -9.25 -6.88
CA GLU A 392 12.21 -10.54 -6.31
C GLU A 392 10.97 -11.16 -6.98
N ALA A 393 10.00 -10.35 -7.42
CA ALA A 393 8.71 -10.83 -7.92
C ALA A 393 8.85 -11.76 -9.13
N THR A 394 8.08 -12.84 -9.11
CA THR A 394 8.11 -13.93 -10.10
C THR A 394 6.89 -13.95 -11.01
N VAL A 395 5.78 -13.29 -10.63
CA VAL A 395 4.57 -13.17 -11.47
C VAL A 395 4.88 -12.44 -12.77
N PRO A 396 4.11 -12.69 -13.85
CA PRO A 396 4.19 -11.87 -15.06
C PRO A 396 4.02 -10.39 -14.73
N ARG A 397 4.95 -9.55 -15.23
CA ARG A 397 4.96 -8.11 -14.97
C ARG A 397 5.20 -7.36 -16.27
N VAL A 398 4.19 -6.68 -16.74
CA VAL A 398 4.25 -5.89 -17.97
C VAL A 398 4.25 -4.41 -17.66
N THR A 399 5.12 -3.66 -18.32
CA THR A 399 5.25 -2.21 -18.14
C THR A 399 4.83 -1.51 -19.41
N LEU A 400 4.11 -0.41 -19.28
CA LEU A 400 3.81 0.53 -20.36
C LEU A 400 4.33 1.91 -19.98
N VAL A 401 5.28 2.43 -20.74
CA VAL A 401 5.70 3.83 -20.65
C VAL A 401 4.77 4.68 -21.50
N THR A 402 3.95 5.52 -20.85
CA THR A 402 2.97 6.35 -21.54
C THR A 402 3.54 7.71 -21.95
N ARG A 403 4.40 8.30 -21.10
CA ARG A 403 5.06 9.59 -21.34
C ARG A 403 6.50 9.57 -20.85
N LYS A 404 6.75 9.91 -19.58
CA LYS A 404 8.10 10.06 -18.99
C LYS A 404 8.54 8.82 -18.23
N ALA A 405 9.78 8.47 -18.41
CA ALA A 405 10.44 7.40 -17.68
C ALA A 405 11.87 7.85 -17.36
N TYR A 406 12.07 8.59 -16.25
CA TYR A 406 13.33 9.25 -15.96
C TYR A 406 14.04 8.67 -14.74
N GLY A 407 15.35 8.47 -14.91
CA GLY A 407 16.31 8.21 -13.86
C GLY A 407 16.02 6.95 -13.03
N GLY A 408 16.41 6.98 -11.76
CA GLY A 408 16.21 5.86 -10.84
C GLY A 408 14.75 5.50 -10.60
N ALA A 409 13.83 6.44 -10.75
CA ALA A 409 12.40 6.18 -10.59
C ALA A 409 11.85 5.32 -11.73
N TYR A 410 12.30 5.51 -12.98
CA TYR A 410 12.00 4.58 -14.07
C TYR A 410 12.48 3.15 -13.74
N ILE A 411 13.71 3.02 -13.21
CA ILE A 411 14.23 1.69 -12.82
C ILE A 411 13.28 1.06 -11.80
N ALA A 412 12.89 1.81 -10.76
CA ALA A 412 12.03 1.34 -9.68
C ALA A 412 10.59 1.00 -10.12
N MET A 413 10.11 1.55 -11.25
CA MET A 413 8.79 1.27 -11.82
C MET A 413 8.82 0.07 -12.79
N ASN A 414 9.36 -1.06 -12.34
CA ASN A 414 9.42 -2.33 -13.09
C ASN A 414 10.12 -2.21 -14.45
N SER A 415 11.35 -1.71 -14.45
CA SER A 415 12.17 -1.68 -15.67
C SER A 415 12.55 -3.09 -16.16
N ARG A 416 12.99 -3.17 -17.42
CA ARG A 416 13.51 -4.42 -17.99
C ARG A 416 14.64 -5.02 -17.16
N ALA A 417 15.49 -4.16 -16.61
CA ALA A 417 16.62 -4.57 -15.78
C ALA A 417 16.22 -5.23 -14.45
N LEU A 418 15.04 -4.93 -13.92
CA LEU A 418 14.47 -5.60 -12.73
C LEU A 418 13.69 -6.88 -13.09
N GLY A 419 13.72 -7.33 -14.33
CA GLY A 419 13.07 -8.57 -14.76
C GLY A 419 11.63 -8.41 -15.22
N ALA A 420 11.20 -7.22 -15.69
CA ALA A 420 9.91 -7.07 -16.35
C ALA A 420 9.75 -8.11 -17.47
N THR A 421 8.58 -8.73 -17.56
CA THR A 421 8.26 -9.73 -18.59
C THR A 421 8.28 -9.10 -19.98
N ARG A 422 7.66 -7.93 -20.11
CA ARG A 422 7.66 -7.08 -21.31
C ARG A 422 7.60 -5.63 -20.90
N VAL A 423 8.27 -4.79 -21.67
CA VAL A 423 8.23 -3.33 -21.53
C VAL A 423 7.77 -2.73 -22.84
N PHE A 424 6.60 -2.13 -22.82
CA PHE A 424 6.01 -1.39 -23.93
C PHE A 424 6.21 0.11 -23.75
N ALA A 425 6.19 0.84 -24.84
CA ALA A 425 6.14 2.31 -24.81
C ALA A 425 5.18 2.82 -25.89
N TRP A 426 4.52 3.94 -25.62
CA TRP A 426 3.82 4.69 -26.67
C TRP A 426 4.80 5.48 -27.53
N PRO A 427 4.42 5.84 -28.78
CA PRO A 427 5.33 6.53 -29.71
C PRO A 427 5.92 7.85 -29.18
N GLY A 428 5.19 8.56 -28.31
CA GLY A 428 5.64 9.81 -27.69
C GLY A 428 6.35 9.66 -26.35
N ALA A 429 6.72 8.43 -25.94
CA ALA A 429 7.36 8.19 -24.66
C ALA A 429 8.81 8.68 -24.62
N GLU A 430 9.21 9.22 -23.47
CA GLU A 430 10.57 9.72 -23.22
C GLU A 430 11.26 8.84 -22.18
N VAL A 431 12.36 8.19 -22.57
CA VAL A 431 13.19 7.36 -21.68
C VAL A 431 14.57 7.97 -21.57
N ALA A 432 14.96 8.46 -20.39
CA ALA A 432 16.21 9.17 -20.20
C ALA A 432 16.69 9.12 -18.74
N VAL A 433 17.95 9.49 -18.50
CA VAL A 433 18.47 9.69 -17.14
C VAL A 433 17.77 10.87 -16.46
N MET A 434 17.48 11.93 -17.21
CA MET A 434 16.70 13.10 -16.80
C MET A 434 16.18 13.83 -18.05
N GLY A 435 15.22 14.73 -17.89
CA GLY A 435 14.76 15.56 -19.01
C GLY A 435 15.89 16.41 -19.60
N ALA A 436 15.90 16.57 -20.93
CA ALA A 436 17.00 17.20 -21.68
C ALA A 436 17.37 18.59 -21.17
N VAL A 437 16.40 19.43 -20.85
CA VAL A 437 16.63 20.77 -20.29
C VAL A 437 17.39 20.71 -18.96
N ALA A 438 17.02 19.78 -18.08
CA ALA A 438 17.70 19.62 -16.80
C ALA A 438 19.14 19.10 -16.98
N ALA A 439 19.34 18.16 -17.92
CA ALA A 439 20.66 17.63 -18.27
C ALA A 439 21.57 18.76 -18.80
N VAL A 440 21.07 19.58 -19.69
CA VAL A 440 21.80 20.71 -20.30
C VAL A 440 22.20 21.76 -19.26
N ARG A 441 21.34 22.09 -18.31
CA ARG A 441 21.67 22.99 -17.20
C ARG A 441 22.82 22.51 -16.33
N ILE A 442 23.02 21.19 -16.24
CA ILE A 442 24.14 20.60 -15.51
C ILE A 442 25.38 20.54 -16.40
N LEU A 443 25.26 19.93 -17.59
CA LEU A 443 26.38 19.65 -18.49
C LEU A 443 26.96 20.90 -19.10
N HIS A 444 26.11 21.87 -19.46
CA HIS A 444 26.47 23.11 -20.16
C HIS A 444 26.31 24.35 -19.27
N ARG A 445 26.46 24.21 -17.95
CA ARG A 445 26.27 25.30 -16.97
C ARG A 445 27.12 26.53 -17.30
N ARG A 446 28.37 26.33 -17.76
CA ARG A 446 29.28 27.43 -18.12
C ARG A 446 28.79 28.14 -19.39
N THR A 447 28.51 27.40 -20.44
CA THR A 447 27.97 27.93 -21.70
C THR A 447 26.71 28.77 -21.49
N LEU A 448 25.79 28.26 -20.65
CA LEU A 448 24.56 28.99 -20.31
C LEU A 448 24.82 30.24 -19.46
N ALA A 449 25.85 30.22 -18.61
CA ALA A 449 26.22 31.40 -17.81
C ALA A 449 26.87 32.50 -18.66
N GLU A 450 27.63 32.13 -19.68
CA GLU A 450 28.31 33.03 -20.61
C GLU A 450 27.37 33.57 -21.70
N ALA A 451 26.25 32.90 -21.98
CA ALA A 451 25.27 33.33 -22.95
C ALA A 451 24.57 34.66 -22.53
N PRO A 452 24.35 35.60 -23.47
CA PRO A 452 23.57 36.81 -23.21
C PRO A 452 22.19 36.49 -22.65
N ALA A 453 21.71 37.28 -21.69
CA ALA A 453 20.44 36.99 -21.00
C ALA A 453 19.27 36.80 -21.97
N GLU A 454 19.25 37.57 -23.04
CA GLU A 454 18.21 37.55 -24.10
C GLU A 454 18.26 36.26 -24.94
N GLN A 455 19.43 35.65 -25.13
CA GLN A 455 19.63 34.46 -25.95
C GLN A 455 19.69 33.15 -25.13
N ARG A 456 19.77 33.25 -23.81
CA ARG A 456 19.99 32.10 -22.93
C ARG A 456 18.91 31.02 -23.10
N GLN A 457 17.65 31.40 -23.27
CA GLN A 457 16.56 30.45 -23.46
C GLN A 457 16.66 29.73 -24.81
N GLU A 458 17.08 30.41 -25.86
CA GLU A 458 17.28 29.83 -27.19
C GLU A 458 18.46 28.87 -27.21
N VAL A 459 19.60 29.28 -26.61
CA VAL A 459 20.78 28.40 -26.43
C VAL A 459 20.44 27.17 -25.60
N GLU A 460 19.67 27.32 -24.52
CA GLU A 460 19.21 26.19 -23.71
C GLU A 460 18.36 25.22 -24.53
N ALA A 461 17.42 25.72 -25.33
CA ALA A 461 16.54 24.91 -26.17
C ALA A 461 17.33 24.17 -27.27
N GLU A 462 18.29 24.84 -27.90
CA GLU A 462 19.14 24.22 -28.92
C GLU A 462 20.02 23.11 -28.33
N LEU A 463 20.69 23.36 -27.20
CA LEU A 463 21.48 22.37 -26.49
C LEU A 463 20.63 21.19 -26.02
N ALA A 464 19.39 21.43 -25.56
CA ALA A 464 18.46 20.38 -25.17
C ALA A 464 18.08 19.49 -26.37
N ALA A 465 17.79 20.08 -27.52
CA ALA A 465 17.51 19.33 -28.76
C ALA A 465 18.72 18.55 -29.25
N GLN A 466 19.94 19.08 -29.10
CA GLN A 466 21.19 18.35 -29.41
C GLN A 466 21.37 17.18 -28.45
N HIS A 467 21.15 17.39 -27.16
CA HIS A 467 21.27 16.35 -26.15
C HIS A 467 20.28 15.19 -26.40
N GLU A 468 19.01 15.50 -26.71
CA GLU A 468 17.99 14.48 -27.06
C GLU A 468 18.43 13.63 -28.25
N ARG A 469 18.91 14.28 -29.33
CA ARG A 469 19.42 13.57 -30.52
C ARG A 469 20.62 12.67 -30.17
N ALA A 470 21.56 13.16 -29.36
CA ALA A 470 22.74 12.43 -28.96
C ALA A 470 22.43 11.27 -28.01
N ALA A 471 21.52 11.45 -27.07
CA ALA A 471 21.06 10.42 -26.13
C ALA A 471 20.24 9.32 -26.82
N GLY A 472 19.61 9.64 -27.97
CA GLY A 472 18.91 8.68 -28.83
C GLY A 472 17.51 8.29 -28.36
N GLY A 473 17.03 8.77 -27.22
CA GLY A 473 15.64 8.64 -26.73
C GLY A 473 15.03 7.25 -26.87
N LEU A 474 13.74 7.21 -27.27
CA LEU A 474 12.99 5.97 -27.44
C LEU A 474 13.60 4.98 -28.48
N PRO A 475 14.07 5.42 -29.69
CA PRO A 475 14.72 4.49 -30.63
C PRO A 475 15.95 3.82 -30.05
N ARG A 476 16.75 4.52 -29.27
CA ARG A 476 17.91 3.95 -28.60
C ARG A 476 17.52 2.96 -27.50
N ALA A 477 16.46 3.26 -26.75
CA ALA A 477 15.92 2.36 -25.71
C ALA A 477 15.43 1.04 -26.32
N VAL A 478 14.78 1.09 -27.48
CA VAL A 478 14.38 -0.12 -28.25
C VAL A 478 15.61 -0.89 -28.75
N ALA A 479 16.58 -0.20 -29.36
CA ALA A 479 17.80 -0.85 -29.87
C ALA A 479 18.63 -1.53 -28.78
N LEU A 480 18.56 -1.05 -27.54
CA LEU A 480 19.23 -1.64 -26.37
C LEU A 480 18.40 -2.71 -25.65
N GLY A 481 17.16 -2.98 -26.08
CA GLY A 481 16.25 -3.90 -25.41
C GLY A 481 15.75 -3.40 -24.03
N VAL A 482 15.82 -2.10 -23.77
CA VAL A 482 15.23 -1.45 -22.58
C VAL A 482 13.71 -1.36 -22.75
N ILE A 483 13.25 -1.11 -23.97
CA ILE A 483 11.87 -1.19 -24.44
C ILE A 483 11.80 -2.35 -25.43
N ASP A 484 10.88 -3.29 -25.22
CA ASP A 484 10.71 -4.44 -26.11
C ASP A 484 9.95 -4.06 -27.39
N GLU A 485 8.95 -3.15 -27.26
CA GLU A 485 8.05 -2.82 -28.38
C GLU A 485 7.42 -1.44 -28.19
N VAL A 486 7.27 -0.70 -29.29
CA VAL A 486 6.46 0.51 -29.34
C VAL A 486 5.05 0.14 -29.79
N VAL A 487 4.05 0.38 -28.96
CA VAL A 487 2.66 0.02 -29.20
C VAL A 487 1.81 1.27 -29.40
N GLU A 488 0.97 1.24 -30.44
CA GLU A 488 -0.01 2.29 -30.66
C GLU A 488 -1.10 2.28 -29.57
N PRO A 489 -1.53 3.45 -29.07
CA PRO A 489 -2.47 3.55 -27.96
C PRO A 489 -3.75 2.69 -28.10
N PRO A 490 -4.41 2.60 -29.28
CA PRO A 490 -5.58 1.74 -29.47
C PRO A 490 -5.30 0.25 -29.28
N LYS A 491 -4.06 -0.22 -29.51
CA LYS A 491 -3.66 -1.64 -29.38
C LYS A 491 -3.14 -1.99 -27.99
N THR A 492 -3.07 -1.01 -27.09
CA THR A 492 -2.42 -1.16 -25.79
C THR A 492 -3.05 -2.30 -24.96
N ARG A 493 -4.36 -2.30 -24.82
CA ARG A 493 -5.07 -3.29 -23.99
C ARG A 493 -4.80 -4.71 -24.47
N GLN A 494 -4.89 -4.94 -25.79
CA GLN A 494 -4.61 -6.24 -26.40
C GLN A 494 -3.15 -6.66 -26.20
N ALA A 495 -2.18 -5.74 -26.39
CA ALA A 495 -0.76 -6.04 -26.23
C ALA A 495 -0.42 -6.45 -24.79
N LEU A 496 -0.94 -5.72 -23.79
CA LEU A 496 -0.70 -6.02 -22.37
C LEU A 496 -1.36 -7.37 -21.98
N ALA A 497 -2.61 -7.61 -22.37
CA ALA A 497 -3.32 -8.85 -22.10
C ALA A 497 -2.62 -10.07 -22.74
N SER A 498 -2.19 -9.95 -24.00
CA SER A 498 -1.47 -11.00 -24.72
C SER A 498 -0.11 -11.30 -24.07
N ALA A 499 0.63 -10.28 -23.64
CA ALA A 499 1.91 -10.47 -22.97
C ALA A 499 1.77 -11.18 -21.62
N ILE A 500 0.71 -10.88 -20.86
CA ILE A 500 0.41 -11.59 -19.60
C ILE A 500 0.01 -13.04 -19.88
N ALA A 501 -0.90 -13.26 -20.84
CA ALA A 501 -1.39 -14.60 -21.19
C ALA A 501 -0.28 -15.53 -21.73
N ALA A 502 0.68 -14.97 -22.47
CA ALA A 502 1.82 -15.73 -23.01
C ALA A 502 2.89 -16.06 -21.97
N ALA A 503 2.89 -15.39 -20.82
CA ALA A 503 3.89 -15.61 -19.78
C ALA A 503 3.51 -16.81 -18.91
N PRO A 504 4.50 -17.60 -18.43
CA PRO A 504 4.21 -18.68 -17.50
C PRO A 504 3.65 -18.15 -16.20
N GLY A 505 2.52 -18.67 -15.75
CA GLY A 505 1.97 -18.39 -14.44
C GLY A 505 2.94 -18.81 -13.33
N ARG A 506 3.36 -17.87 -12.50
CA ARG A 506 4.25 -18.12 -11.37
C ARG A 506 3.68 -17.45 -10.14
N ARG A 507 4.15 -17.86 -8.97
CA ARG A 507 3.77 -17.32 -7.68
C ARG A 507 5.00 -17.24 -6.79
N GLY A 508 5.19 -16.13 -6.10
CA GLY A 508 6.27 -15.94 -5.14
C GLY A 508 6.14 -16.89 -3.94
N GLN A 509 7.27 -17.34 -3.42
CA GLN A 509 7.37 -18.23 -2.27
C GLN A 509 7.85 -17.46 -1.04
N HIS A 510 7.17 -16.37 -0.69
CA HIS A 510 7.52 -15.50 0.43
C HIS A 510 6.28 -15.01 1.18
N GLY A 511 6.46 -14.59 2.43
CA GLY A 511 5.43 -13.92 3.20
C GLY A 511 5.19 -12.49 2.69
N ASN A 512 3.96 -12.00 2.88
CA ASN A 512 3.62 -10.61 2.62
C ASN A 512 3.74 -9.81 3.92
N ILE A 513 4.95 -9.36 4.23
CA ILE A 513 5.26 -8.62 5.46
C ILE A 513 4.57 -7.24 5.43
N PRO A 514 3.90 -6.80 6.53
CA PRO A 514 3.40 -5.43 6.67
C PRO A 514 4.57 -4.43 6.57
N LEU A 515 4.40 -3.34 5.82
CA LEU A 515 5.45 -2.35 5.57
C LEU A 515 5.18 -1.05 6.32
#